data_a4e776e60a1f42bcd472777893d81058
#
_entry.id   a4e776e60a1f42bcd472777893d81058
#
_cell.length_a   1.000
_cell.length_b   1.000
_cell.length_c   1.000
_cell.angle_alpha   90.00
_cell.angle_beta   90.00
_cell.angle_gamma   90.00
#
_symmetry.space_group_name_H-M   'P 1'
#
loop_
_entity.id
_entity.type
_entity.pdbx_description
1 polymer ?
#
loop_
_entity_poly.entity_id
_entity_poly.type
_entity_poly.pdbx_seq_one_letter_code
_entity_poly.pdbx_strand_id
1 'polypeptide(L)'
;RGATAQLLIKNRAEIFSSNVLSKKDVAGLHETTAIVEILDDFFSHSWSTSRWNKWAALLLYLNAPAAAAALVTSSFLWCVLENCGILPRLLYFVTSGDDEFADQMTSGMPMLMGMVFGAVFLLYYQHIRALFGFPARMCFLDKVCIDQVDEIRKSAGIASLGAFLGASKNFVVLFSPEYFKRLWCCYGKEAVPRERLIRKSSLI
;
A
#
# COMPACT_ATOMS: atom_id res chain seq x y z
N ARG A 1 19.77 2.91 -0.31
CA ARG A 1 18.93 2.87 -1.50
C ARG A 1 17.48 2.57 -1.11
N GLY A 2 16.51 3.13 -1.87
CA GLY A 2 15.09 2.90 -1.69
C GLY A 2 14.41 2.57 -3.01
N ALA A 3 13.32 1.81 -2.95
CA ALA A 3 12.45 1.49 -4.06
C ALA A 3 11.18 2.33 -3.98
N THR A 4 10.60 2.69 -5.12
CA THR A 4 9.33 3.42 -5.12
C THR A 4 8.17 2.52 -4.71
N ALA A 5 7.18 3.06 -4.00
CA ALA A 5 5.96 2.32 -3.64
C ALA A 5 5.25 1.75 -4.89
N GLN A 6 5.29 2.47 -6.01
CA GLN A 6 4.75 2.01 -7.28
C GLN A 6 5.41 0.70 -7.75
N LEU A 7 6.74 0.58 -7.60
CA LEU A 7 7.48 -0.63 -7.96
C LEU A 7 7.03 -1.83 -7.13
N LEU A 8 6.75 -1.64 -5.82
CA LEU A 8 6.34 -2.71 -4.93
C LEU A 8 4.99 -3.33 -5.30
N ILE A 9 4.04 -2.52 -5.80
CA ILE A 9 2.71 -3.00 -6.20
C ILE A 9 2.61 -3.38 -7.69
N LYS A 10 3.65 -3.06 -8.49
CA LYS A 10 3.70 -3.36 -9.92
C LYS A 10 3.51 -4.86 -10.17
N ASN A 11 2.79 -5.19 -11.26
CA ASN A 11 2.52 -6.56 -11.67
C ASN A 11 1.97 -7.45 -10.53
N ARG A 12 1.08 -6.89 -9.71
CA ARG A 12 0.49 -7.59 -8.55
C ARG A 12 1.56 -8.13 -7.60
N ALA A 13 2.49 -7.25 -7.25
CA ALA A 13 3.61 -7.52 -6.35
C ALA A 13 4.47 -8.73 -6.78
N GLU A 14 4.76 -8.85 -8.07
CA GLU A 14 5.59 -9.90 -8.64
C GLU A 14 6.97 -9.99 -7.96
N ILE A 15 7.45 -8.87 -7.45
CA ILE A 15 8.68 -8.75 -6.68
C ILE A 15 8.77 -9.71 -5.47
N PHE A 16 7.63 -10.10 -4.90
CA PHE A 16 7.53 -11.05 -3.79
C PHE A 16 7.44 -12.51 -4.24
N SER A 17 7.43 -12.79 -5.53
CA SER A 17 7.43 -14.16 -6.04
C SER A 17 8.81 -14.80 -5.85
N SER A 18 8.82 -16.02 -5.32
CA SER A 18 10.05 -16.80 -5.15
C SER A 18 10.54 -17.45 -6.45
N ASN A 19 9.63 -17.71 -7.40
CA ASN A 19 9.87 -18.60 -8.52
C ASN A 19 10.00 -17.92 -9.90
N VAL A 20 9.74 -16.61 -10.01
CA VAL A 20 9.60 -15.94 -11.32
C VAL A 20 10.78 -15.05 -11.69
N LEU A 21 11.54 -14.56 -10.69
CA LEU A 21 12.61 -13.61 -10.97
C LEU A 21 13.95 -14.33 -11.10
N SER A 22 14.54 -14.32 -12.30
CA SER A 22 15.92 -14.76 -12.52
C SER A 22 16.89 -13.82 -11.81
N LYS A 23 18.15 -14.27 -11.60
CA LYS A 23 19.20 -13.38 -11.04
C LYS A 23 19.36 -12.09 -11.85
N LYS A 24 19.12 -12.16 -13.16
CA LYS A 24 19.22 -11.04 -14.09
C LYS A 24 18.10 -10.01 -13.87
N ASP A 25 16.88 -10.49 -13.61
CA ASP A 25 15.72 -9.63 -13.33
C ASP A 25 15.87 -8.91 -11.98
N VAL A 26 16.43 -9.61 -10.98
CA VAL A 26 16.70 -9.02 -9.66
C VAL A 26 17.79 -7.95 -9.73
N ALA A 27 18.84 -8.15 -10.54
CA ALA A 27 19.87 -7.15 -10.78
C ALA A 27 19.27 -5.90 -11.44
N GLY A 28 18.43 -6.07 -12.46
CA GLY A 28 17.72 -4.97 -13.10
C GLY A 28 16.81 -4.21 -12.15
N LEU A 29 16.14 -4.89 -11.21
CA LEU A 29 15.34 -4.25 -10.17
C LEU A 29 16.20 -3.43 -9.20
N HIS A 30 17.37 -3.93 -8.81
CA HIS A 30 18.29 -3.17 -7.95
C HIS A 30 18.75 -1.87 -8.61
N GLU A 31 18.99 -1.88 -9.91
CA GLU A 31 19.37 -0.68 -10.68
C GLU A 31 18.25 0.39 -10.70
N THR A 32 16.98 -0.02 -10.58
CA THR A 32 15.84 0.93 -10.51
C THR A 32 15.69 1.62 -9.15
N THR A 33 16.47 1.23 -8.14
CA THR A 33 16.45 1.85 -6.82
C THR A 33 17.23 3.17 -6.81
N ALA A 34 16.73 4.16 -6.08
CA ALA A 34 17.40 5.44 -5.90
C ALA A 34 18.21 5.49 -4.60
N ILE A 35 19.30 6.27 -4.60
CA ILE A 35 20.01 6.62 -3.37
C ILE A 35 19.20 7.72 -2.69
N VAL A 36 18.76 7.44 -1.47
CA VAL A 36 17.96 8.38 -0.66
C VAL A 36 18.50 8.44 0.76
N GLU A 37 18.40 9.59 1.38
CA GLU A 37 18.81 9.80 2.78
C GLU A 37 17.73 9.32 3.76
N ILE A 38 16.46 9.49 3.38
CA ILE A 38 15.30 9.15 4.20
C ILE A 38 14.39 8.22 3.43
N LEU A 39 13.98 7.17 4.10
CA LEU A 39 12.98 6.23 3.62
C LEU A 39 11.63 6.52 4.29
N ASP A 40 10.54 6.42 3.55
CA ASP A 40 9.21 6.56 4.15
C ASP A 40 8.83 5.32 4.92
N ASP A 41 9.02 4.14 4.34
CA ASP A 41 8.63 2.87 4.95
C ASP A 41 9.73 1.81 4.84
N PHE A 42 9.92 1.06 5.93
CA PHE A 42 10.70 -0.17 5.95
C PHE A 42 9.72 -1.35 6.01
N PHE A 43 9.67 -2.16 4.95
CA PHE A 43 8.80 -3.33 4.89
C PHE A 43 9.53 -4.58 5.37
N SER A 44 9.00 -5.16 6.46
CA SER A 44 9.41 -6.47 6.96
C SER A 44 8.32 -7.50 6.65
N HIS A 45 8.69 -8.62 6.04
CA HIS A 45 7.74 -9.64 5.62
C HIS A 45 8.32 -11.06 5.72
N SER A 46 7.43 -12.05 5.79
CA SER A 46 7.80 -13.45 5.64
C SER A 46 7.78 -13.89 4.17
N TRP A 47 8.81 -14.58 3.71
CA TRP A 47 8.86 -15.10 2.33
C TRP A 47 7.86 -16.24 2.07
N SER A 48 7.42 -16.95 3.12
CA SER A 48 6.45 -18.06 3.01
C SER A 48 5.03 -17.62 2.69
N THR A 49 4.69 -16.36 2.92
CA THR A 49 3.35 -15.82 2.67
C THR A 49 3.09 -15.63 1.18
N SER A 50 1.87 -15.94 0.72
CA SER A 50 1.43 -15.73 -0.66
C SER A 50 1.69 -14.29 -1.12
N ARG A 51 2.13 -14.13 -2.38
CA ARG A 51 2.30 -12.81 -3.01
C ARG A 51 1.01 -12.00 -3.05
N TRP A 52 -0.13 -12.66 -3.20
CA TRP A 52 -1.44 -12.01 -3.28
C TRP A 52 -1.84 -11.34 -1.98
N ASN A 53 -1.59 -12.01 -0.85
CA ASN A 53 -1.85 -11.43 0.47
C ASN A 53 -0.95 -10.21 0.71
N LYS A 54 0.33 -10.28 0.33
CA LYS A 54 1.25 -9.15 0.41
C LYS A 54 0.80 -7.99 -0.48
N TRP A 55 0.36 -8.29 -1.70
CA TRP A 55 -0.14 -7.28 -2.63
C TRP A 55 -1.39 -6.58 -2.10
N ALA A 56 -2.37 -7.34 -1.59
CA ALA A 56 -3.57 -6.78 -1.00
C ALA A 56 -3.24 -5.90 0.23
N ALA A 57 -2.37 -6.38 1.12
CA ALA A 57 -1.92 -5.63 2.29
C ALA A 57 -1.20 -4.33 1.89
N LEU A 58 -0.33 -4.36 0.88
CA LEU A 58 0.35 -3.17 0.36
C LEU A 58 -0.61 -2.18 -0.29
N LEU A 59 -1.59 -2.65 -1.08
CA LEU A 59 -2.62 -1.78 -1.65
C LEU A 59 -3.40 -1.06 -0.56
N LEU A 60 -3.86 -1.81 0.44
CA LEU A 60 -4.58 -1.24 1.56
C LEU A 60 -3.70 -0.25 2.33
N TYR A 61 -2.49 -0.62 2.68
CA TYR A 61 -1.58 0.25 3.44
C TYR A 61 -1.25 1.55 2.69
N LEU A 62 -0.92 1.45 1.41
CA LEU A 62 -0.45 2.58 0.61
C LEU A 62 -1.58 3.46 0.08
N ASN A 63 -2.73 2.87 -0.25
CA ASN A 63 -3.76 3.55 -1.04
C ASN A 63 -5.10 3.70 -0.31
N ALA A 64 -5.39 2.95 0.78
CA ALA A 64 -6.69 3.01 1.44
C ALA A 64 -7.11 4.42 1.92
N PRO A 65 -6.21 5.26 2.49
CA PRO A 65 -6.61 6.61 2.89
C PRO A 65 -7.08 7.47 1.71
N ALA A 66 -6.39 7.36 0.56
CA ALA A 66 -6.78 8.09 -0.65
C ALA A 66 -8.06 7.50 -1.27
N ALA A 67 -8.21 6.19 -1.25
CA ALA A 67 -9.41 5.50 -1.73
C ALA A 67 -10.64 5.88 -0.90
N ALA A 68 -10.51 5.93 0.43
CA ALA A 68 -11.58 6.38 1.32
C ALA A 68 -11.96 7.85 1.07
N ALA A 69 -10.97 8.72 0.93
CA ALA A 69 -11.20 10.11 0.58
C ALA A 69 -11.92 10.26 -0.76
N ALA A 70 -11.47 9.52 -1.79
CA ALA A 70 -12.11 9.53 -3.12
C ALA A 70 -13.54 9.01 -3.07
N LEU A 71 -13.80 7.95 -2.29
CA LEU A 71 -15.15 7.41 -2.08
C LEU A 71 -16.06 8.47 -1.49
N VAL A 72 -15.67 9.08 -0.37
CA VAL A 72 -16.50 10.05 0.34
C VAL A 72 -16.72 11.31 -0.50
N THR A 73 -15.65 11.86 -1.09
CA THR A 73 -15.75 13.11 -1.86
C THR A 73 -16.56 12.94 -3.14
N SER A 74 -16.42 11.83 -3.86
CA SER A 74 -17.21 11.59 -5.07
C SER A 74 -18.68 11.31 -4.76
N SER A 75 -18.98 10.54 -3.69
CA SER A 75 -20.37 10.34 -3.23
C SER A 75 -21.03 11.65 -2.85
N PHE A 76 -20.32 12.49 -2.08
CA PHE A 76 -20.83 13.79 -1.66
C PHE A 76 -21.05 14.72 -2.86
N LEU A 77 -20.08 14.82 -3.76
CA LEU A 77 -20.19 15.65 -4.96
C LEU A 77 -21.37 15.22 -5.83
N TRP A 78 -21.54 13.92 -6.03
CA TRP A 78 -22.67 13.40 -6.81
C TRP A 78 -24.00 13.76 -6.16
N CYS A 79 -24.11 13.58 -4.84
CA CYS A 79 -25.29 13.94 -4.08
C CYS A 79 -25.64 15.45 -4.24
N VAL A 80 -24.63 16.32 -4.17
CA VAL A 80 -24.84 17.77 -4.39
C VAL A 80 -25.35 18.05 -5.79
N LEU A 81 -24.74 17.44 -6.82
CA LEU A 81 -25.13 17.65 -8.23
C LEU A 81 -26.56 17.16 -8.53
N GLU A 82 -27.00 16.06 -7.91
CA GLU A 82 -28.37 15.58 -8.00
C GLU A 82 -29.36 16.55 -7.32
N ASN A 83 -29.00 17.05 -6.15
CA ASN A 83 -29.87 18.00 -5.42
C ASN A 83 -29.97 19.37 -6.10
N CYS A 84 -28.89 19.77 -6.83
CA CYS A 84 -28.92 20.99 -7.65
C CYS A 84 -29.66 20.78 -8.99
N GLY A 85 -30.15 19.58 -9.29
CA GLY A 85 -30.87 19.29 -10.53
C GLY A 85 -29.95 19.21 -11.76
N ILE A 86 -28.61 19.15 -11.57
CA ILE A 86 -27.63 19.07 -12.66
C ILE A 86 -27.56 17.64 -13.19
N LEU A 87 -27.68 16.65 -12.31
CA LEU A 87 -27.67 15.24 -12.68
C LEU A 87 -29.03 14.60 -12.42
N PRO A 88 -29.46 13.64 -13.27
CA PRO A 88 -30.69 12.89 -13.04
C PRO A 88 -30.53 11.93 -11.86
N ARG A 89 -31.56 11.79 -11.07
CA ARG A 89 -31.65 10.76 -10.04
C ARG A 89 -31.91 9.41 -10.71
N LEU A 90 -30.91 8.55 -10.66
CA LEU A 90 -30.98 7.18 -11.21
C LEU A 90 -30.77 6.19 -10.06
N LEU A 91 -31.23 4.94 -10.24
CA LEU A 91 -31.13 3.90 -9.22
C LEU A 91 -31.81 4.29 -7.88
N TYR A 92 -33.11 4.13 -7.84
CA TYR A 92 -33.87 4.36 -6.61
C TYR A 92 -33.91 3.11 -5.74
N PHE A 93 -33.59 3.28 -4.46
CA PHE A 93 -33.90 2.30 -3.44
C PHE A 93 -35.11 2.76 -2.66
N VAL A 94 -36.10 1.87 -2.50
CA VAL A 94 -37.26 2.11 -1.63
C VAL A 94 -36.88 1.59 -0.25
N THR A 95 -36.75 2.47 0.72
CA THR A 95 -36.63 2.06 2.12
C THR A 95 -38.06 2.03 2.69
N SER A 96 -38.62 0.83 2.85
CA SER A 96 -39.89 0.64 3.58
C SER A 96 -39.66 0.95 5.06
N GLY A 97 -40.25 2.03 5.56
CA GLY A 97 -40.35 2.29 7.00
C GLY A 97 -41.78 1.92 7.47
N ASP A 98 -41.89 1.46 8.70
CA ASP A 98 -43.17 1.10 9.32
C ASP A 98 -44.09 2.32 9.61
N ASP A 99 -43.66 3.55 9.27
CA ASP A 99 -44.38 4.78 9.46
C ASP A 99 -44.85 5.35 8.12
N GLU A 100 -46.10 5.85 8.09
CA GLU A 100 -46.83 6.44 6.96
C GLU A 100 -46.10 7.60 6.22
N PHE A 101 -44.90 8.00 6.70
CA PHE A 101 -44.04 9.09 6.20
C PHE A 101 -42.78 8.61 5.49
N ALA A 102 -42.53 7.32 5.32
CA ALA A 102 -41.19 6.79 5.07
C ALA A 102 -40.94 6.18 3.69
N ASP A 103 -41.76 6.39 2.70
CA ASP A 103 -41.39 6.08 1.30
C ASP A 103 -40.43 7.15 0.74
N GLN A 104 -39.25 7.27 1.34
CA GLN A 104 -38.20 8.11 0.77
C GLN A 104 -37.48 7.33 -0.32
N MET A 105 -37.73 7.69 -1.57
CA MET A 105 -36.93 7.27 -2.70
C MET A 105 -35.51 7.87 -2.61
N THR A 106 -34.55 7.08 -2.20
CA THR A 106 -33.15 7.50 -2.10
C THR A 106 -32.40 7.09 -3.36
N SER A 107 -31.67 8.02 -3.99
CA SER A 107 -30.82 7.72 -5.14
C SER A 107 -29.64 6.85 -4.71
N GLY A 108 -29.41 5.73 -5.41
CA GLY A 108 -28.25 4.86 -5.20
C GLY A 108 -26.99 5.30 -5.96
N MET A 109 -27.10 6.28 -6.83
CA MET A 109 -25.95 6.71 -7.67
C MET A 109 -24.79 7.32 -6.89
N PRO A 110 -24.99 8.15 -5.85
CA PRO A 110 -23.89 8.65 -5.05
C PRO A 110 -23.04 7.53 -4.44
N MET A 111 -23.68 6.48 -3.93
CA MET A 111 -22.98 5.31 -3.38
C MET A 111 -22.21 4.55 -4.47
N LEU A 112 -22.83 4.30 -5.61
CA LEU A 112 -22.20 3.62 -6.73
C LEU A 112 -20.96 4.37 -7.23
N MET A 113 -21.06 5.67 -7.44
CA MET A 113 -19.94 6.51 -7.87
C MET A 113 -18.83 6.54 -6.82
N GLY A 114 -19.19 6.65 -5.54
CA GLY A 114 -18.22 6.53 -4.46
C GLY A 114 -17.44 5.21 -4.51
N MET A 115 -18.14 4.11 -4.66
CA MET A 115 -17.50 2.78 -4.76
C MET A 115 -16.58 2.67 -5.99
N VAL A 116 -17.00 3.16 -7.15
CA VAL A 116 -16.18 3.14 -8.38
C VAL A 116 -14.91 3.97 -8.20
N PHE A 117 -15.03 5.23 -7.76
CA PHE A 117 -13.86 6.09 -7.53
C PHE A 117 -12.97 5.56 -6.42
N GLY A 118 -13.53 5.06 -5.32
CA GLY A 118 -12.79 4.41 -4.25
C GLY A 118 -11.98 3.23 -4.76
N ALA A 119 -12.58 2.35 -5.57
CA ALA A 119 -11.91 1.21 -6.17
C ALA A 119 -10.78 1.64 -7.14
N VAL A 120 -11.01 2.63 -7.98
CA VAL A 120 -10.00 3.19 -8.89
C VAL A 120 -8.81 3.74 -8.09
N PHE A 121 -9.06 4.52 -7.05
CA PHE A 121 -7.99 5.06 -6.19
C PHE A 121 -7.28 3.95 -5.41
N LEU A 122 -7.99 2.94 -4.92
CA LEU A 122 -7.36 1.81 -4.24
C LEU A 122 -6.36 1.09 -5.15
N LEU A 123 -6.70 0.88 -6.41
CA LEU A 123 -5.85 0.15 -7.35
C LEU A 123 -4.74 1.02 -7.97
N TYR A 124 -5.02 2.28 -8.26
CA TYR A 124 -4.18 3.10 -9.13
C TYR A 124 -3.60 4.35 -8.46
N TYR A 125 -3.82 4.61 -7.19
CA TYR A 125 -3.40 5.86 -6.53
C TYR A 125 -1.92 6.20 -6.71
N GLN A 126 -1.02 5.21 -6.59
CA GLN A 126 0.41 5.45 -6.79
C GLN A 126 0.76 5.84 -8.24
N HIS A 127 0.00 5.32 -9.22
CA HIS A 127 0.14 5.70 -10.63
C HIS A 127 -0.40 7.11 -10.86
N ILE A 128 -1.55 7.43 -10.28
CA ILE A 128 -2.18 8.76 -10.33
C ILE A 128 -1.21 9.80 -9.74
N ARG A 129 -0.62 9.53 -8.58
CA ARG A 129 0.39 10.42 -7.98
C ARG A 129 1.57 10.67 -8.91
N ALA A 130 2.11 9.63 -9.53
CA ALA A 130 3.23 9.74 -10.46
C ALA A 130 2.85 10.57 -11.69
N LEU A 131 1.63 10.42 -12.22
CA LEU A 131 1.12 11.19 -13.35
C LEU A 131 1.04 12.70 -13.06
N PHE A 132 0.65 13.05 -11.81
CA PHE A 132 0.58 14.44 -11.37
C PHE A 132 1.92 15.00 -10.84
N GLY A 133 3.02 14.25 -10.99
CA GLY A 133 4.36 14.70 -10.59
C GLY A 133 4.59 14.77 -9.07
N PHE A 134 3.72 14.15 -8.27
CA PHE A 134 3.96 14.09 -6.82
C PHE A 134 5.17 13.20 -6.49
N PRO A 135 5.96 13.57 -5.48
CA PRO A 135 7.15 12.81 -5.10
C PRO A 135 6.79 11.37 -4.75
N ALA A 136 7.56 10.43 -5.29
CA ALA A 136 7.36 9.01 -5.02
C ALA A 136 7.64 8.69 -3.55
N ARG A 137 6.80 7.84 -2.96
CA ARG A 137 7.04 7.30 -1.62
C ARG A 137 8.16 6.26 -1.70
N MET A 138 9.23 6.47 -0.93
CA MET A 138 10.43 5.65 -0.97
C MET A 138 10.39 4.59 0.12
N CYS A 139 10.51 3.34 -0.29
CA CYS A 139 10.34 2.18 0.58
C CYS A 139 11.60 1.32 0.58
N PHE A 140 11.90 0.71 1.71
CA PHE A 140 12.91 -0.34 1.80
C PHE A 140 12.25 -1.71 1.66
N LEU A 141 12.78 -2.51 0.76
CA LEU A 141 12.51 -3.94 0.65
C LEU A 141 13.83 -4.68 0.40
N ASP A 142 14.15 -5.65 1.22
CA ASP A 142 15.43 -6.37 1.21
C ASP A 142 15.84 -6.90 -0.17
N LYS A 143 14.91 -7.55 -0.88
CA LYS A 143 15.15 -8.15 -2.20
C LYS A 143 15.57 -7.14 -3.28
N VAL A 144 15.19 -5.89 -3.15
CA VAL A 144 15.41 -4.84 -4.17
C VAL A 144 16.50 -3.89 -3.76
N CYS A 145 16.48 -3.50 -2.49
CA CYS A 145 17.39 -2.49 -1.97
C CYS A 145 18.78 -3.04 -1.64
N ILE A 146 18.88 -4.38 -1.42
CA ILE A 146 20.14 -5.09 -1.21
C ILE A 146 20.51 -5.80 -2.52
N ASP A 147 21.76 -5.65 -2.94
CA ASP A 147 22.29 -6.38 -4.09
C ASP A 147 22.26 -7.88 -3.81
N GLN A 148 21.55 -8.64 -4.65
CA GLN A 148 21.39 -10.09 -4.47
C GLN A 148 22.37 -10.91 -5.32
N VAL A 149 23.15 -10.26 -6.18
CA VAL A 149 24.05 -10.91 -7.14
C VAL A 149 25.47 -10.96 -6.60
N ASP A 150 25.97 -9.86 -6.06
CA ASP A 150 27.30 -9.74 -5.48
C ASP A 150 27.24 -10.10 -3.99
N GLU A 151 27.87 -11.20 -3.60
CA GLU A 151 27.86 -11.69 -2.21
C GLU A 151 28.54 -10.73 -1.21
N ILE A 152 29.53 -9.95 -1.65
CA ILE A 152 30.19 -8.95 -0.79
C ILE A 152 29.22 -7.80 -0.52
N ARG A 153 28.58 -7.28 -1.57
CA ARG A 153 27.57 -6.20 -1.44
C ARG A 153 26.33 -6.66 -0.69
N LYS A 154 25.92 -7.90 -0.88
CA LYS A 154 24.83 -8.52 -0.15
C LYS A 154 25.12 -8.58 1.35
N SER A 155 26.30 -9.09 1.73
CA SER A 155 26.72 -9.13 3.14
C SER A 155 26.79 -7.74 3.77
N ALA A 156 27.35 -6.76 3.05
CA ALA A 156 27.40 -5.38 3.49
C ALA A 156 25.99 -4.78 3.64
N GLY A 157 25.08 -5.06 2.70
CA GLY A 157 23.68 -4.63 2.76
C GLY A 157 22.93 -5.21 3.97
N ILE A 158 23.17 -6.49 4.25
CA ILE A 158 22.61 -7.17 5.43
C ILE A 158 23.16 -6.55 6.73
N ALA A 159 24.45 -6.30 6.81
CA ALA A 159 25.07 -5.65 7.96
C ALA A 159 24.55 -4.21 8.17
N SER A 160 24.10 -3.55 7.11
CA SER A 160 23.59 -2.18 7.13
C SER A 160 22.07 -2.08 7.44
N LEU A 161 21.38 -3.17 7.73
CA LEU A 161 19.92 -3.15 7.97
C LEU A 161 19.48 -2.23 9.10
N GLY A 162 20.27 -2.17 10.18
CA GLY A 162 20.01 -1.23 11.27
C GLY A 162 20.04 0.23 10.82
N ALA A 163 20.95 0.57 9.90
CA ALA A 163 21.02 1.91 9.33
C ALA A 163 19.79 2.21 8.43
N PHE A 164 19.35 1.26 7.59
CA PHE A 164 18.14 1.42 6.78
C PHE A 164 16.91 1.61 7.65
N LEU A 165 16.80 0.83 8.73
CA LEU A 165 15.71 0.96 9.69
C LEU A 165 15.74 2.31 10.40
N GLY A 166 16.92 2.79 10.81
CA GLY A 166 17.13 4.12 11.41
C GLY A 166 16.77 5.27 10.47
N ALA A 167 17.05 5.11 9.17
CA ALA A 167 16.72 6.10 8.13
C ALA A 167 15.25 6.06 7.71
N SER A 168 14.44 5.10 8.19
CA SER A 168 13.05 4.93 7.81
C SER A 168 12.11 5.62 8.79
N LYS A 169 11.10 6.33 8.26
CA LYS A 169 10.05 6.98 9.08
C LYS A 169 9.13 5.99 9.73
N ASN A 170 8.78 4.90 9.02
CA ASN A 170 7.83 3.89 9.47
C ASN A 170 8.44 2.49 9.34
N PHE A 171 8.16 1.64 10.33
CA PHE A 171 8.42 0.21 10.25
C PHE A 171 7.10 -0.51 10.04
N VAL A 172 6.94 -1.17 8.90
CA VAL A 172 5.70 -1.82 8.47
C VAL A 172 5.93 -3.32 8.42
N VAL A 173 5.15 -4.06 9.18
CA VAL A 173 5.18 -5.51 9.21
C VAL A 173 4.02 -6.05 8.38
N LEU A 174 4.33 -6.76 7.30
CA LEU A 174 3.35 -7.56 6.58
C LEU A 174 3.17 -8.88 7.33
N PHE A 175 2.22 -8.86 8.27
CA PHE A 175 2.03 -9.94 9.22
C PHE A 175 1.55 -11.23 8.55
N SER A 176 2.07 -12.36 9.04
CA SER A 176 1.56 -13.70 8.76
C SER A 176 1.80 -14.59 9.98
N PRO A 177 1.06 -15.69 10.16
CA PRO A 177 1.28 -16.62 11.26
C PRO A 177 2.71 -17.16 11.34
N GLU A 178 3.39 -17.25 10.20
CA GLU A 178 4.77 -17.74 10.08
C GLU A 178 5.82 -16.64 10.33
N TYR A 179 5.41 -15.38 10.48
CA TYR A 179 6.32 -14.24 10.59
C TYR A 179 7.29 -14.39 11.78
N PHE A 180 6.77 -14.73 12.95
CA PHE A 180 7.57 -14.83 14.18
C PHE A 180 8.41 -16.12 14.29
N LYS A 181 8.23 -17.08 13.37
CA LYS A 181 9.06 -18.29 13.34
C LYS A 181 10.45 -18.04 12.74
N ARG A 182 10.72 -16.84 12.21
CA ARG A 182 12.00 -16.50 11.59
C ARG A 182 12.74 -15.45 12.42
N LEU A 183 13.98 -15.79 12.80
CA LEU A 183 14.92 -14.92 13.52
C LEU A 183 15.08 -13.54 12.88
N TRP A 184 15.10 -13.47 11.54
CA TRP A 184 15.22 -12.24 10.79
C TRP A 184 14.08 -11.23 11.05
N CYS A 185 12.86 -11.70 11.15
CA CYS A 185 11.71 -10.89 11.44
C CYS A 185 11.71 -10.38 12.89
N CYS A 186 12.26 -11.19 13.82
CA CYS A 186 12.43 -10.80 15.22
C CYS A 186 13.52 -9.75 15.38
N TYR A 187 14.64 -9.86 14.65
CA TYR A 187 15.75 -8.89 14.71
C TYR A 187 15.30 -7.46 14.36
N GLY A 188 14.49 -7.31 13.31
CA GLY A 188 13.92 -6.01 12.94
C GLY A 188 13.07 -5.39 14.06
N LYS A 189 12.37 -6.21 14.84
CA LYS A 189 11.55 -5.77 15.97
C LYS A 189 12.39 -5.29 17.16
N GLU A 190 13.50 -5.94 17.46
CA GLU A 190 14.41 -5.56 18.56
C GLU A 190 15.23 -4.31 18.25
N ALA A 191 15.56 -4.10 16.96
CA ALA A 191 16.33 -2.95 16.51
C ALA A 191 15.54 -1.63 16.49
N VAL A 192 14.20 -1.68 16.63
CA VAL A 192 13.35 -0.48 16.66
C VAL A 192 13.20 -0.01 18.11
N PRO A 193 13.54 1.26 18.42
CA PRO A 193 13.27 1.85 19.73
C PRO A 193 11.78 1.71 20.09
N ARG A 194 11.48 1.27 21.31
CA ARG A 194 10.10 1.00 21.79
C ARG A 194 9.13 2.16 21.56
N GLU A 195 9.60 3.38 21.62
CA GLU A 195 8.78 4.59 21.36
C GLU A 195 8.27 4.69 19.92
N ARG A 196 8.99 4.14 18.94
CA ARG A 196 8.56 4.11 17.54
C ARG A 196 7.63 2.93 17.22
N LEU A 197 7.75 1.81 17.94
CA LEU A 197 6.85 0.65 17.80
C LEU A 197 5.41 0.97 18.20
N ILE A 198 5.21 1.79 19.24
CA ILE A 198 3.89 2.13 19.75
C ILE A 198 3.12 3.07 18.82
N ARG A 199 3.83 3.84 17.99
CA ARG A 199 3.20 4.86 17.15
C ARG A 199 2.61 4.37 15.84
N LYS A 200 3.03 3.21 15.29
CA LYS A 200 2.66 2.79 13.92
C LYS A 200 2.73 1.27 13.66
N SER A 201 2.30 0.43 14.57
CA SER A 201 2.03 -0.97 14.24
C SER A 201 0.66 -1.07 13.55
N SER A 202 0.61 -0.76 12.26
CA SER A 202 -0.50 -1.19 11.43
C SER A 202 -0.30 -2.69 11.17
N LEU A 203 -0.91 -3.53 12.00
CA LEU A 203 -1.12 -4.94 11.74
C LEU A 203 -2.17 -5.03 10.62
N ILE A 204 -1.76 -5.38 9.41
CA ILE A 204 -2.62 -5.74 8.29
C ILE A 204 -2.47 -7.23 8.01
#